data_c2daaa126e4263d67ad63914c3cea7a9
#
_entry.id   c2daaa126e4263d67ad63914c3cea7a9
#
_cell.length_a   1.000
_cell.length_b   1.000
_cell.length_c   1.000
_cell.angle_alpha   90.00
_cell.angle_beta   90.00
_cell.angle_gamma   90.00
#
_symmetry.space_group_name_H-M   'P 1'
#
loop_
_entity.id
_entity.type
_entity.pdbx_description
1 polymer ?
#
loop_
_entity_poly.entity_id
_entity_poly.type
_entity_poly.pdbx_seq_one_letter_code
_entity_poly.pdbx_strand_id
1 'polypeptide(L)'
;DYTLSRGLGDVYKRQRLVERLGKFDRELQPGLSVVIPVVERVVSHESLKERVLDIPPQLCITRDNVSIEVDAVVYWQLLEHSQAYYAVDNLQAAMVNLVLTQIRAEMGKLDLDQTFTTRSEVNELLLNELDEATDPWGVKVTRVEMRDINPSPGVKQAMEAQMTAEREKRAAILRSEGEKEAQLNEARGRAEALVLDARAQKEAILLEAEAHAKQQGVMAEAKSEAARVMARALSESPEAEEAVRLMLAENWMAMGQRMADSPAGSVPVSYTHLTLPTTSMV
;
A
#
# COMPACT_ATOMS: atom_id res chain seq x y z
N ASP A 1 32.74 37.71 -48.55
CA ASP A 1 33.32 37.20 -47.32
C ASP A 1 33.03 35.71 -47.18
N TYR A 2 34.09 34.94 -47.44
CA TYR A 2 34.04 33.49 -47.21
C TYR A 2 34.06 33.22 -45.71
N THR A 3 32.91 33.16 -45.06
CA THR A 3 32.84 32.70 -43.71
C THR A 3 32.91 31.15 -43.66
N LEU A 4 34.11 30.64 -43.59
CA LEU A 4 34.41 29.30 -43.10
C LEU A 4 34.00 29.25 -41.65
N SER A 5 32.77 28.80 -41.38
CA SER A 5 32.26 28.58 -40.02
C SER A 5 33.09 27.47 -39.37
N ARG A 6 34.02 27.86 -38.50
CA ARG A 6 34.71 26.97 -37.57
C ARG A 6 33.75 26.51 -36.50
N GLY A 7 33.33 25.26 -36.58
CA GLY A 7 32.54 24.62 -35.54
C GLY A 7 32.25 23.17 -35.93
N LEU A 8 33.22 22.28 -35.78
CA LEU A 8 33.10 20.87 -36.20
C LEU A 8 32.13 20.01 -35.32
N GLY A 9 31.56 20.54 -34.26
CA GLY A 9 30.69 19.77 -33.37
C GLY A 9 29.17 19.94 -33.57
N ASP A 10 28.72 21.00 -34.24
CA ASP A 10 27.29 21.40 -34.28
C ASP A 10 26.70 21.40 -35.73
N VAL A 11 27.43 20.88 -36.68
CA VAL A 11 27.10 20.99 -38.12
C VAL A 11 26.10 19.92 -38.59
N TYR A 12 25.92 18.83 -37.81
CA TYR A 12 25.24 17.62 -38.29
C TYR A 12 23.70 17.70 -38.40
N LYS A 13 23.10 18.78 -37.90
CA LYS A 13 21.62 18.93 -37.90
C LYS A 13 21.16 20.33 -38.34
N ARG A 14 21.95 21.05 -39.15
CA ARG A 14 21.54 22.36 -39.68
C ARG A 14 21.29 22.27 -41.16
N GLN A 15 20.11 22.69 -41.60
CA GLN A 15 19.77 22.86 -43.02
C GLN A 15 19.74 24.33 -43.38
N ARG A 16 20.04 24.62 -44.66
CA ARG A 16 19.97 25.97 -45.25
C ARG A 16 19.13 25.93 -46.49
N LEU A 17 18.25 26.90 -46.64
CA LEU A 17 17.47 27.08 -47.90
C LEU A 17 18.20 28.00 -48.84
N VAL A 18 18.27 27.59 -50.10
CA VAL A 18 18.84 28.39 -51.19
C VAL A 18 17.75 28.72 -52.17
N GLU A 19 17.63 30.01 -52.43
CA GLU A 19 16.81 30.53 -53.51
C GLU A 19 17.70 30.94 -54.68
N ARG A 20 17.21 30.67 -55.89
CA ARG A 20 17.77 31.14 -57.12
C ARG A 20 16.81 32.12 -57.79
N LEU A 21 17.24 33.41 -57.97
CA LEU A 21 16.42 34.47 -58.53
C LEU A 21 14.99 34.56 -57.87
N GLY A 22 14.90 34.37 -56.54
CA GLY A 22 13.65 34.49 -55.82
C GLY A 22 12.75 33.25 -55.86
N LYS A 23 13.24 32.13 -56.39
CA LYS A 23 12.53 30.84 -56.34
C LYS A 23 13.30 29.84 -55.50
N PHE A 24 12.62 28.99 -54.77
CA PHE A 24 13.25 27.83 -54.10
C PHE A 24 14.00 26.97 -55.09
N ASP A 25 15.26 26.69 -54.85
CA ASP A 25 16.14 25.85 -55.69
C ASP A 25 16.43 24.51 -54.97
N ARG A 26 17.04 24.56 -53.80
CA ARG A 26 17.45 23.37 -53.07
C ARG A 26 17.69 23.63 -51.59
N GLU A 27 17.69 22.55 -50.83
CA GLU A 27 18.11 22.52 -49.42
C GLU A 27 19.58 22.06 -49.34
N LEU A 28 20.39 22.82 -48.63
CA LEU A 28 21.76 22.43 -48.34
C LEU A 28 21.81 21.61 -47.07
N GLN A 29 22.23 20.36 -47.24
CA GLN A 29 22.50 19.48 -46.09
C GLN A 29 23.84 19.86 -45.45
N PRO A 30 24.08 19.39 -44.20
CA PRO A 30 25.38 19.57 -43.53
C PRO A 30 26.53 19.03 -44.39
N GLY A 31 27.51 19.86 -44.66
CA GLY A 31 28.66 19.52 -45.50
C GLY A 31 29.17 20.69 -46.34
N LEU A 32 30.09 20.40 -47.24
CA LEU A 32 30.60 21.38 -48.16
C LEU A 32 29.61 21.58 -49.32
N SER A 33 29.07 22.79 -49.44
CA SER A 33 28.16 23.15 -50.52
C SER A 33 28.65 24.44 -51.19
N VAL A 34 28.57 24.49 -52.51
CA VAL A 34 28.94 25.68 -53.29
C VAL A 34 27.68 26.46 -53.61
N VAL A 35 27.68 27.74 -53.28
CA VAL A 35 26.60 28.69 -53.58
C VAL A 35 27.16 29.78 -54.52
N ILE A 36 26.47 30.08 -55.61
CA ILE A 36 26.88 31.10 -56.60
C ILE A 36 26.36 32.47 -56.15
N PRO A 37 27.21 33.39 -55.65
CA PRO A 37 26.75 34.56 -54.89
C PRO A 37 25.95 35.60 -55.68
N VAL A 38 25.91 35.56 -56.95
CA VAL A 38 25.17 36.53 -57.82
C VAL A 38 23.76 36.03 -58.13
N VAL A 39 23.59 34.72 -58.22
CA VAL A 39 22.33 34.06 -58.67
C VAL A 39 21.60 33.38 -57.54
N GLU A 40 22.39 32.88 -56.58
CA GLU A 40 21.84 32.08 -55.41
C GLU A 40 21.99 32.87 -54.11
N ARG A 41 20.94 32.80 -53.29
CA ARG A 41 20.91 33.43 -51.97
C ARG A 41 20.49 32.40 -50.91
N VAL A 42 21.22 32.34 -49.82
CA VAL A 42 20.79 31.60 -48.63
C VAL A 42 19.77 32.46 -47.89
N VAL A 43 18.51 32.01 -47.79
CA VAL A 43 17.39 32.76 -47.19
C VAL A 43 17.10 32.38 -45.76
N SER A 44 17.36 31.14 -45.40
CA SER A 44 17.14 30.68 -44.04
C SER A 44 18.15 29.62 -43.64
N HIS A 45 18.39 29.53 -42.32
CA HIS A 45 19.18 28.45 -41.71
C HIS A 45 18.50 28.03 -40.43
N GLU A 46 18.13 26.76 -40.34
CA GLU A 46 17.42 26.23 -39.21
C GLU A 46 18.06 24.94 -38.71
N SER A 47 17.83 24.64 -37.43
CA SER A 47 18.28 23.41 -36.80
C SER A 47 17.15 22.40 -36.81
N LEU A 48 17.44 21.15 -37.20
CA LEU A 48 16.53 20.00 -37.12
C LEU A 48 16.53 19.35 -35.73
N LYS A 49 17.25 19.92 -34.77
CA LYS A 49 17.23 19.43 -33.39
C LYS A 49 15.88 19.75 -32.78
N GLU A 50 15.48 18.91 -31.86
CA GLU A 50 14.33 19.18 -31.00
C GLU A 50 14.49 20.51 -30.25
N ARG A 51 13.45 21.30 -30.25
CA ARG A 51 13.38 22.61 -29.60
C ARG A 51 12.23 22.62 -28.60
N VAL A 52 12.36 23.48 -27.62
CA VAL A 52 11.34 23.73 -26.61
C VAL A 52 10.67 25.06 -26.91
N LEU A 53 9.36 25.05 -26.97
CA LEU A 53 8.52 26.23 -27.07
C LEU A 53 7.79 26.43 -25.76
N ASP A 54 8.10 27.52 -25.08
CA ASP A 54 7.45 27.92 -23.84
C ASP A 54 6.17 28.68 -24.18
N ILE A 55 5.04 28.19 -23.69
CA ILE A 55 3.72 28.79 -23.92
C ILE A 55 3.40 29.67 -22.72
N PRO A 56 3.14 30.96 -22.91
CA PRO A 56 2.83 31.88 -21.82
C PRO A 56 1.52 31.50 -21.14
N PRO A 57 1.36 31.79 -19.83
CA PRO A 57 0.14 31.53 -19.10
C PRO A 57 -1.08 32.13 -19.77
N GLN A 58 -2.12 31.30 -19.97
CA GLN A 58 -3.37 31.67 -20.63
C GLN A 58 -4.53 31.52 -19.68
N LEU A 59 -5.37 32.54 -19.59
CA LEU A 59 -6.61 32.49 -18.86
C LEU A 59 -7.66 31.69 -19.64
N CYS A 60 -8.17 30.63 -18.99
CA CYS A 60 -9.21 29.73 -19.51
C CYS A 60 -10.37 29.64 -18.53
N ILE A 61 -11.53 29.22 -19.01
CA ILE A 61 -12.73 28.99 -18.21
C ILE A 61 -13.10 27.52 -18.37
N THR A 62 -13.18 26.79 -17.27
CA THR A 62 -13.60 25.39 -17.23
C THR A 62 -15.10 25.22 -17.46
N ARG A 63 -15.56 23.98 -17.67
CA ARG A 63 -16.99 23.66 -17.88
C ARG A 63 -17.87 24.08 -16.69
N ASP A 64 -17.34 23.97 -15.47
CA ASP A 64 -17.97 24.40 -14.21
C ASP A 64 -17.84 25.91 -13.93
N ASN A 65 -17.46 26.69 -14.97
CA ASN A 65 -17.36 28.14 -14.95
C ASN A 65 -16.32 28.71 -13.97
N VAL A 66 -15.24 27.97 -13.73
CA VAL A 66 -14.11 28.42 -12.94
C VAL A 66 -13.02 29.01 -13.84
N SER A 67 -12.52 30.19 -13.48
CA SER A 67 -11.37 30.80 -14.19
C SER A 67 -10.07 30.20 -13.68
N ILE A 68 -9.27 29.68 -14.61
CA ILE A 68 -7.97 29.09 -14.38
C ILE A 68 -6.94 29.70 -15.30
N GLU A 69 -5.70 29.78 -14.82
CA GLU A 69 -4.54 30.16 -15.62
C GLU A 69 -3.71 28.91 -15.88
N VAL A 70 -3.45 28.63 -17.18
CA VAL A 70 -2.77 27.41 -17.63
C VAL A 70 -1.58 27.80 -18.48
N ASP A 71 -0.41 27.24 -18.21
CA ASP A 71 0.78 27.31 -19.03
C ASP A 71 1.22 25.92 -19.48
N ALA A 72 1.97 25.88 -20.59
CA ALA A 72 2.42 24.63 -21.18
C ALA A 72 3.80 24.77 -21.81
N VAL A 73 4.40 23.63 -22.07
CA VAL A 73 5.66 23.51 -22.80
C VAL A 73 5.46 22.52 -23.94
N VAL A 74 5.85 22.91 -25.13
CA VAL A 74 5.76 22.08 -26.34
C VAL A 74 7.16 21.74 -26.82
N TYR A 75 7.42 20.45 -27.00
CA TYR A 75 8.64 19.94 -27.61
C TYR A 75 8.35 19.63 -29.07
N TRP A 76 9.15 20.21 -29.98
CA TRP A 76 8.93 20.08 -31.39
C TRP A 76 10.25 20.02 -32.16
N GLN A 77 10.21 19.44 -33.34
CA GLN A 77 11.33 19.39 -34.26
C GLN A 77 10.89 19.73 -35.68
N LEU A 78 11.80 20.30 -36.42
CA LEU A 78 11.59 20.60 -37.82
C LEU A 78 11.91 19.36 -38.65
N LEU A 79 10.95 18.90 -39.46
CA LEU A 79 11.16 17.80 -40.40
C LEU A 79 11.52 18.32 -41.77
N GLU A 80 10.75 19.27 -42.29
CA GLU A 80 10.93 19.87 -43.63
C GLU A 80 11.09 21.37 -43.54
N HIS A 81 12.31 21.84 -43.73
CA HIS A 81 12.65 23.26 -43.61
C HIS A 81 11.99 24.12 -44.67
N SER A 82 11.88 23.64 -45.92
CA SER A 82 11.21 24.34 -47.00
C SER A 82 9.74 24.61 -46.69
N GLN A 83 9.01 23.62 -46.21
CA GLN A 83 7.62 23.83 -45.88
C GLN A 83 7.45 24.83 -44.72
N ALA A 84 8.25 24.72 -43.68
CA ALA A 84 8.18 25.64 -42.53
C ALA A 84 8.47 27.10 -42.95
N TYR A 85 9.36 27.30 -43.88
CA TYR A 85 9.73 28.66 -44.31
C TYR A 85 8.70 29.30 -45.25
N TYR A 86 8.10 28.51 -46.18
CA TYR A 86 7.16 29.04 -47.17
C TYR A 86 5.68 28.94 -46.75
N ALA A 87 5.33 28.03 -45.83
CA ALA A 87 3.93 27.86 -45.40
C ALA A 87 3.53 28.90 -44.36
N VAL A 88 4.45 29.35 -43.50
CA VAL A 88 4.13 30.20 -42.35
C VAL A 88 5.16 31.31 -42.19
N ASP A 89 4.69 32.54 -42.10
CA ASP A 89 5.57 33.71 -41.96
C ASP A 89 6.35 33.72 -40.65
N ASN A 90 5.67 33.40 -39.56
CA ASN A 90 6.29 33.23 -38.22
C ASN A 90 5.81 31.94 -37.55
N LEU A 91 6.59 30.88 -37.73
CA LEU A 91 6.26 29.55 -37.23
C LEU A 91 6.05 29.52 -35.71
N GLN A 92 6.95 30.18 -34.95
CA GLN A 92 6.82 30.14 -33.46
C GLN A 92 5.56 30.86 -33.00
N ALA A 93 5.24 32.02 -33.55
CA ALA A 93 4.03 32.75 -33.20
C ALA A 93 2.76 31.99 -33.60
N ALA A 94 2.79 31.34 -34.77
CA ALA A 94 1.68 30.50 -35.23
C ALA A 94 1.45 29.29 -34.27
N MET A 95 2.51 28.60 -33.90
CA MET A 95 2.45 27.49 -32.95
C MET A 95 1.94 27.93 -31.57
N VAL A 96 2.44 29.06 -31.04
CA VAL A 96 1.96 29.57 -29.74
C VAL A 96 0.46 29.82 -29.78
N ASN A 97 -0.01 30.54 -30.82
CA ASN A 97 -1.45 30.85 -30.95
C ASN A 97 -2.30 29.60 -31.15
N LEU A 98 -1.81 28.61 -31.89
CA LEU A 98 -2.49 27.33 -32.06
C LEU A 98 -2.63 26.62 -30.71
N VAL A 99 -1.53 26.47 -29.97
CA VAL A 99 -1.53 25.81 -28.65
C VAL A 99 -2.43 26.52 -27.66
N LEU A 100 -2.39 27.86 -27.57
CA LEU A 100 -3.26 28.65 -26.71
C LEU A 100 -4.75 28.44 -27.04
N THR A 101 -5.07 28.29 -28.33
CA THR A 101 -6.44 28.05 -28.78
C THR A 101 -6.91 26.65 -28.39
N GLN A 102 -6.07 25.66 -28.57
CA GLN A 102 -6.38 24.28 -28.22
C GLN A 102 -6.48 24.08 -26.70
N ILE A 103 -5.54 24.63 -25.92
CA ILE A 103 -5.63 24.61 -24.45
C ILE A 103 -6.97 25.19 -23.98
N ARG A 104 -7.39 26.34 -24.56
CA ARG A 104 -8.66 26.96 -24.18
C ARG A 104 -9.86 26.06 -24.53
N ALA A 105 -9.82 25.42 -25.69
CA ALA A 105 -10.88 24.52 -26.13
C ALA A 105 -10.98 23.28 -25.24
N GLU A 106 -9.86 22.65 -24.90
CA GLU A 106 -9.83 21.46 -24.07
C GLU A 106 -10.20 21.76 -22.60
N MET A 107 -9.66 22.83 -22.01
CA MET A 107 -10.01 23.25 -20.66
C MET A 107 -11.51 23.57 -20.53
N GLY A 108 -12.12 24.12 -21.57
CA GLY A 108 -13.58 24.40 -21.57
C GLY A 108 -14.47 23.16 -21.58
N LYS A 109 -13.95 21.98 -21.89
CA LYS A 109 -14.68 20.70 -21.87
C LYS A 109 -14.63 20.00 -20.50
N LEU A 110 -13.67 20.36 -19.66
CA LEU A 110 -13.38 19.69 -18.39
C LEU A 110 -13.85 20.48 -17.17
N ASP A 111 -14.23 19.78 -16.11
CA ASP A 111 -14.44 20.39 -14.81
C ASP A 111 -13.09 20.63 -14.13
N LEU A 112 -13.05 21.55 -13.17
CA LEU A 112 -11.81 21.91 -12.47
C LEU A 112 -11.09 20.69 -11.88
N ASP A 113 -11.80 19.81 -11.19
CA ASP A 113 -11.22 18.60 -10.60
C ASP A 113 -10.63 17.65 -11.65
N GLN A 114 -11.28 17.56 -12.81
CA GLN A 114 -10.80 16.76 -13.94
C GLN A 114 -9.50 17.32 -14.52
N THR A 115 -9.33 18.64 -14.58
CA THR A 115 -8.09 19.25 -15.11
C THR A 115 -6.85 18.83 -14.33
N PHE A 116 -6.98 18.49 -13.05
CA PHE A 116 -5.88 17.99 -12.22
C PHE A 116 -5.66 16.48 -12.34
N THR A 117 -6.71 15.71 -12.55
CA THR A 117 -6.66 14.24 -12.56
C THR A 117 -6.35 13.66 -13.93
N THR A 118 -6.80 14.30 -15.02
CA THR A 118 -6.68 13.78 -16.39
C THR A 118 -5.59 14.49 -17.22
N ARG A 119 -4.58 15.08 -16.58
CA ARG A 119 -3.51 15.82 -17.27
C ARG A 119 -2.84 15.02 -18.38
N SER A 120 -2.57 13.72 -18.14
CA SER A 120 -1.94 12.86 -19.13
C SER A 120 -2.79 12.68 -20.39
N GLU A 121 -4.11 12.52 -20.22
CA GLU A 121 -5.04 12.37 -21.34
C GLU A 121 -5.14 13.66 -22.15
N VAL A 122 -5.18 14.80 -21.47
CA VAL A 122 -5.23 16.12 -22.14
C VAL A 122 -3.91 16.40 -22.87
N ASN A 123 -2.76 16.07 -22.29
CA ASN A 123 -1.48 16.20 -22.97
C ASN A 123 -1.42 15.36 -24.26
N GLU A 124 -1.98 14.14 -24.22
CA GLU A 124 -2.03 13.24 -25.39
C GLU A 124 -3.01 13.74 -26.46
N LEU A 125 -4.16 14.25 -26.07
CA LEU A 125 -5.12 14.89 -26.97
C LEU A 125 -4.51 16.12 -27.64
N LEU A 126 -3.90 17.02 -26.85
CA LEU A 126 -3.21 18.20 -27.37
C LEU A 126 -2.07 17.83 -28.31
N LEU A 127 -1.29 16.79 -27.99
CA LEU A 127 -0.23 16.31 -28.85
C LEU A 127 -0.75 15.90 -30.24
N ASN A 128 -1.82 15.10 -30.28
CA ASN A 128 -2.40 14.59 -31.52
C ASN A 128 -2.98 15.74 -32.38
N GLU A 129 -3.73 16.64 -31.77
CA GLU A 129 -4.33 17.78 -32.46
C GLU A 129 -3.27 18.78 -32.98
N LEU A 130 -2.21 19.01 -32.20
CA LEU A 130 -1.13 19.89 -32.61
C LEU A 130 -0.25 19.24 -33.68
N ASP A 131 0.04 17.96 -33.59
CA ASP A 131 0.84 17.24 -34.60
C ASP A 131 0.11 17.26 -35.95
N GLU A 132 -1.19 16.98 -35.98
CA GLU A 132 -2.02 17.07 -37.19
C GLU A 132 -2.07 18.49 -37.78
N ALA A 133 -2.22 19.50 -36.93
CA ALA A 133 -2.28 20.89 -37.38
C ALA A 133 -0.94 21.46 -37.85
N THR A 134 0.20 20.94 -37.37
CA THR A 134 1.56 21.40 -37.72
C THR A 134 2.21 20.58 -38.84
N ASP A 135 1.67 19.41 -39.18
CA ASP A 135 2.15 18.56 -40.27
C ASP A 135 2.27 19.30 -41.63
N PRO A 136 1.27 20.13 -42.06
CA PRO A 136 1.40 20.92 -43.26
C PRO A 136 2.55 21.97 -43.27
N TRP A 137 3.05 22.29 -42.07
CA TRP A 137 4.18 23.22 -41.91
C TRP A 137 5.52 22.48 -41.84
N GLY A 138 5.54 21.16 -42.03
CA GLY A 138 6.73 20.33 -41.92
C GLY A 138 7.34 20.29 -40.50
N VAL A 139 6.51 20.46 -39.48
CA VAL A 139 6.90 20.46 -38.08
C VAL A 139 6.25 19.25 -37.39
N LYS A 140 7.05 18.56 -36.63
CA LYS A 140 6.57 17.47 -35.77
C LYS A 140 6.58 17.88 -34.31
N VAL A 141 5.42 17.79 -33.67
CA VAL A 141 5.31 17.93 -32.21
C VAL A 141 5.62 16.58 -31.60
N THR A 142 6.62 16.53 -30.74
CA THR A 142 7.06 15.28 -30.09
C THR A 142 6.41 15.08 -28.73
N ARG A 143 6.14 16.16 -28.01
CA ARG A 143 5.53 16.12 -26.67
C ARG A 143 4.92 17.46 -26.30
N VAL A 144 3.80 17.39 -25.61
CA VAL A 144 3.12 18.53 -25.00
C VAL A 144 2.98 18.26 -23.51
N GLU A 145 3.35 19.22 -22.68
CA GLU A 145 3.22 19.11 -21.23
C GLU A 145 2.60 20.39 -20.68
N MET A 146 1.46 20.25 -20.01
CA MET A 146 0.91 21.31 -19.18
C MET A 146 1.72 21.40 -17.88
N ARG A 147 2.21 22.61 -17.56
CA ARG A 147 3.07 22.86 -16.40
C ARG A 147 2.24 23.12 -15.15
N ASP A 148 1.59 24.26 -15.11
CA ASP A 148 0.83 24.71 -13.97
C ASP A 148 -0.63 24.99 -14.36
N ILE A 149 -1.54 24.67 -13.46
CA ILE A 149 -2.96 25.01 -13.53
C ILE A 149 -3.29 25.76 -12.27
N ASN A 150 -3.42 27.09 -12.38
CA ASN A 150 -3.64 27.97 -11.25
C ASN A 150 -5.07 28.49 -11.24
N PRO A 151 -5.96 28.00 -10.38
CA PRO A 151 -7.27 28.59 -10.19
C PRO A 151 -7.16 29.94 -9.47
N SER A 152 -8.22 30.76 -9.56
CA SER A 152 -8.28 32.03 -8.85
C SER A 152 -8.09 31.83 -7.34
N PRO A 153 -7.49 32.80 -6.61
CA PRO A 153 -7.14 32.65 -5.18
C PRO A 153 -8.32 32.23 -4.30
N GLY A 154 -9.53 32.75 -4.58
CA GLY A 154 -10.73 32.40 -3.81
C GLY A 154 -11.14 30.94 -4.03
N VAL A 155 -11.05 30.43 -5.26
CA VAL A 155 -11.33 29.02 -5.58
C VAL A 155 -10.29 28.10 -4.95
N LYS A 156 -9.02 28.49 -4.99
CA LYS A 156 -7.93 27.74 -4.36
C LYS A 156 -8.15 27.55 -2.86
N GLN A 157 -8.52 28.61 -2.14
CA GLN A 157 -8.85 28.55 -0.71
C GLN A 157 -10.07 27.64 -0.43
N ALA A 158 -11.12 27.74 -1.26
CA ALA A 158 -12.29 26.89 -1.11
C ALA A 158 -11.96 25.41 -1.34
N MET A 159 -11.15 25.08 -2.34
CA MET A 159 -10.66 23.73 -2.60
C MET A 159 -9.80 23.18 -1.47
N GLU A 160 -8.87 24.00 -0.95
CA GLU A 160 -8.02 23.61 0.19
C GLU A 160 -8.86 23.30 1.44
N ALA A 161 -9.88 24.12 1.72
CA ALA A 161 -10.81 23.88 2.81
C ALA A 161 -11.64 22.61 2.60
N GLN A 162 -12.16 22.39 1.40
CA GLN A 162 -12.91 21.18 1.03
C GLN A 162 -12.03 19.92 1.15
N MET A 163 -10.82 19.96 0.61
CA MET A 163 -9.88 18.84 0.70
C MET A 163 -9.48 18.53 2.13
N THR A 164 -9.30 19.57 2.97
CA THR A 164 -9.00 19.39 4.39
C THR A 164 -10.17 18.72 5.10
N ALA A 165 -11.38 19.20 4.91
CA ALA A 165 -12.59 18.60 5.51
C ALA A 165 -12.81 17.14 5.04
N GLU A 166 -12.56 16.84 3.78
CA GLU A 166 -12.66 15.48 3.25
C GLU A 166 -11.59 14.54 3.84
N ARG A 167 -10.34 15.03 3.97
CA ARG A 167 -9.26 14.28 4.62
C ARG A 167 -9.56 14.02 6.10
N GLU A 168 -10.07 15.01 6.82
CA GLU A 168 -10.49 14.87 8.21
C GLU A 168 -11.62 13.85 8.35
N LYS A 169 -12.63 13.90 7.48
CA LYS A 169 -13.72 12.93 7.43
C LYS A 169 -13.20 11.51 7.19
N ARG A 170 -12.34 11.33 6.19
CA ARG A 170 -11.73 10.02 5.89
C ARG A 170 -10.88 9.52 7.07
N ALA A 171 -10.08 10.41 7.67
CA ALA A 171 -9.26 10.06 8.83
C ALA A 171 -10.12 9.66 10.05
N ALA A 172 -11.25 10.33 10.28
CA ALA A 172 -12.19 9.96 11.35
C ALA A 172 -12.85 8.59 11.10
N ILE A 173 -13.25 8.31 9.86
CA ILE A 173 -13.81 7.01 9.48
C ILE A 173 -12.79 5.90 9.70
N LEU A 174 -11.57 6.03 9.14
CA LEU A 174 -10.52 5.05 9.27
C LEU A 174 -10.10 4.82 10.73
N ARG A 175 -10.09 5.87 11.55
CA ARG A 175 -9.82 5.75 12.99
C ARG A 175 -10.91 4.94 13.68
N SER A 176 -12.18 5.24 13.42
CA SER A 176 -13.31 4.53 14.00
C SER A 176 -13.36 3.06 13.56
N GLU A 177 -13.06 2.77 12.30
CA GLU A 177 -12.95 1.39 11.80
C GLU A 177 -11.78 0.65 12.43
N GLY A 178 -10.62 1.29 12.57
CA GLY A 178 -9.46 0.73 13.25
C GLY A 178 -9.70 0.45 14.74
N GLU A 179 -10.38 1.36 15.45
CA GLU A 179 -10.78 1.16 16.84
C GLU A 179 -11.75 -0.02 16.99
N LYS A 180 -12.73 -0.11 16.10
CA LYS A 180 -13.67 -1.25 16.08
C LYS A 180 -12.95 -2.57 15.82
N GLU A 181 -12.05 -2.61 14.86
CA GLU A 181 -11.28 -3.82 14.56
C GLU A 181 -10.35 -4.21 15.70
N ALA A 182 -9.69 -3.23 16.32
CA ALA A 182 -8.85 -3.45 17.50
C ALA A 182 -9.66 -4.05 18.66
N GLN A 183 -10.84 -3.51 18.95
CA GLN A 183 -11.74 -4.04 20.00
C GLN A 183 -12.21 -5.45 19.68
N LEU A 184 -12.56 -5.73 18.42
CA LEU A 184 -12.97 -7.07 18.00
C LEU A 184 -11.83 -8.08 18.15
N ASN A 185 -10.61 -7.70 17.75
CA ASN A 185 -9.43 -8.56 17.86
C ASN A 185 -9.04 -8.79 19.33
N GLU A 186 -9.14 -7.77 20.16
CA GLU A 186 -8.92 -7.91 21.61
C GLU A 186 -9.94 -8.82 22.25
N ALA A 187 -11.23 -8.66 21.92
CA ALA A 187 -12.29 -9.51 22.45
C ALA A 187 -12.13 -10.97 22.00
N ARG A 188 -11.75 -11.22 20.75
CA ARG A 188 -11.42 -12.55 20.24
C ARG A 188 -10.22 -13.15 20.95
N GLY A 189 -9.15 -12.38 21.10
CA GLY A 189 -7.94 -12.82 21.82
C GLY A 189 -8.23 -13.19 23.27
N ARG A 190 -9.05 -12.40 23.97
CA ARG A 190 -9.49 -12.73 25.35
C ARG A 190 -10.34 -14.01 25.40
N ALA A 191 -11.25 -14.20 24.44
CA ALA A 191 -12.08 -15.40 24.38
C ALA A 191 -11.24 -16.65 24.07
N GLU A 192 -10.31 -16.57 23.14
CA GLU A 192 -9.38 -17.66 22.83
C GLU A 192 -8.46 -18.01 24.00
N ALA A 193 -7.93 -16.99 24.69
CA ALA A 193 -7.12 -17.18 25.89
C ALA A 193 -7.91 -17.91 27.00
N LEU A 194 -9.17 -17.52 27.24
CA LEU A 194 -10.03 -18.17 28.23
C LEU A 194 -10.29 -19.64 27.86
N VAL A 195 -10.56 -19.94 26.58
CA VAL A 195 -10.76 -21.32 26.12
C VAL A 195 -9.48 -22.16 26.27
N LEU A 196 -8.32 -21.57 25.95
CA LEU A 196 -7.03 -22.24 26.09
C LEU A 196 -6.74 -22.54 27.58
N ASP A 197 -6.96 -21.58 28.45
CA ASP A 197 -6.78 -21.72 29.90
C ASP A 197 -7.67 -22.82 30.48
N ALA A 198 -8.97 -22.83 30.12
CA ALA A 198 -9.90 -23.87 30.51
C ALA A 198 -9.50 -25.27 29.99
N ARG A 199 -8.94 -25.36 28.79
CA ARG A 199 -8.41 -26.63 28.25
C ARG A 199 -7.18 -27.09 29.03
N ALA A 200 -6.25 -26.19 29.32
CA ALA A 200 -5.05 -26.50 30.09
C ALA A 200 -5.41 -26.96 31.52
N GLN A 201 -6.36 -26.29 32.17
CA GLN A 201 -6.88 -26.72 33.50
C GLN A 201 -7.53 -28.10 33.46
N LYS A 202 -8.37 -28.37 32.46
CA LYS A 202 -8.94 -29.70 32.25
C LYS A 202 -7.88 -30.77 32.08
N GLU A 203 -6.86 -30.53 31.25
CA GLU A 203 -5.77 -31.48 31.01
C GLU A 203 -4.95 -31.73 32.30
N ALA A 204 -4.64 -30.67 33.04
CA ALA A 204 -3.96 -30.78 34.32
C ALA A 204 -4.75 -31.65 35.34
N ILE A 205 -6.05 -31.43 35.46
CA ILE A 205 -6.92 -32.23 36.35
C ILE A 205 -6.96 -33.69 35.90
N LEU A 206 -7.05 -33.97 34.61
CA LEU A 206 -7.03 -35.35 34.08
C LEU A 206 -5.70 -36.05 34.37
N LEU A 207 -4.57 -35.37 34.14
CA LEU A 207 -3.23 -35.91 34.41
C LEU A 207 -3.06 -36.18 35.93
N GLU A 208 -3.55 -35.28 36.78
CA GLU A 208 -3.51 -35.47 38.25
C GLU A 208 -4.38 -36.66 38.68
N ALA A 209 -5.58 -36.79 38.12
CA ALA A 209 -6.46 -37.92 38.38
C ALA A 209 -5.86 -39.26 37.93
N GLU A 210 -5.24 -39.29 36.75
CA GLU A 210 -4.51 -40.47 36.24
C GLU A 210 -3.30 -40.83 37.11
N ALA A 211 -2.56 -39.83 37.57
CA ALA A 211 -1.41 -40.04 38.47
C ALA A 211 -1.87 -40.61 39.80
N HIS A 212 -2.95 -40.05 40.36
CA HIS A 212 -3.54 -40.59 41.60
C HIS A 212 -4.09 -42.02 41.43
N ALA A 213 -4.75 -42.32 40.32
CA ALA A 213 -5.23 -43.67 40.03
C ALA A 213 -4.08 -44.68 39.91
N LYS A 214 -3.00 -44.31 39.21
CA LYS A 214 -1.75 -45.12 39.12
C LYS A 214 -1.11 -45.33 40.49
N GLN A 215 -1.00 -44.25 41.29
CA GLN A 215 -0.45 -44.32 42.62
C GLN A 215 -1.28 -45.28 43.54
N GLN A 216 -2.60 -45.19 43.47
CA GLN A 216 -3.48 -46.10 44.22
C GLN A 216 -3.34 -47.54 43.74
N GLY A 217 -3.23 -47.75 42.39
CA GLY A 217 -2.99 -49.09 41.82
C GLY A 217 -1.69 -49.72 42.34
N VAL A 218 -0.58 -48.95 42.22
CA VAL A 218 0.74 -49.41 42.72
C VAL A 218 0.70 -49.66 44.23
N MET A 219 0.04 -48.81 45.01
CA MET A 219 -0.14 -49.03 46.46
C MET A 219 -0.97 -50.27 46.78
N ALA A 220 -2.04 -50.52 46.00
CA ALA A 220 -2.86 -51.72 46.15
C ALA A 220 -2.08 -53.01 45.82
N GLU A 221 -1.31 -52.98 44.71
CA GLU A 221 -0.41 -54.10 44.37
C GLU A 221 0.62 -54.36 45.45
N ALA A 222 1.32 -53.32 45.92
CA ALA A 222 2.28 -53.43 46.97
C ALA A 222 1.70 -54.00 48.28
N LYS A 223 0.48 -53.53 48.64
CA LYS A 223 -0.25 -54.09 49.80
C LYS A 223 -0.66 -55.54 49.58
N SER A 224 -1.10 -55.92 48.40
CA SER A 224 -1.48 -57.30 48.08
C SER A 224 -0.28 -58.24 48.14
N GLU A 225 0.87 -57.80 47.63
CA GLU A 225 2.09 -58.55 47.66
C GLU A 225 2.64 -58.70 49.12
N ALA A 226 2.60 -57.61 49.88
CA ALA A 226 2.94 -57.67 51.31
C ALA A 226 2.06 -58.63 52.07
N ALA A 227 0.71 -58.61 51.81
CA ALA A 227 -0.22 -59.58 52.39
C ALA A 227 0.10 -61.05 52.02
N ARG A 228 0.48 -61.29 50.73
CA ARG A 228 0.91 -62.63 50.27
C ARG A 228 2.17 -63.11 50.94
N VAL A 229 3.16 -62.21 51.07
CA VAL A 229 4.44 -62.54 51.75
C VAL A 229 4.14 -62.85 53.28
N MET A 230 3.29 -62.04 53.90
CA MET A 230 2.89 -62.30 55.26
C MET A 230 2.10 -63.63 55.43
N ALA A 231 1.15 -63.92 54.55
CA ALA A 231 0.41 -65.18 54.55
C ALA A 231 1.31 -66.42 54.38
N ARG A 232 2.33 -66.28 53.54
CA ARG A 232 3.33 -67.37 53.33
C ARG A 232 4.20 -67.54 54.57
N ALA A 233 4.65 -66.46 55.18
CA ALA A 233 5.44 -66.53 56.42
C ALA A 233 4.63 -67.16 57.61
N LEU A 234 3.36 -66.82 57.69
CA LEU A 234 2.45 -67.43 58.69
C LEU A 234 2.23 -68.93 58.48
N SER A 235 2.29 -69.43 57.26
CA SER A 235 2.13 -70.86 56.98
C SER A 235 3.41 -71.68 57.21
N GLU A 236 4.55 -71.01 57.29
CA GLU A 236 5.87 -71.73 57.43
C GLU A 236 6.41 -71.87 58.82
N SER A 237 5.94 -71.02 59.80
CA SER A 237 6.37 -71.14 61.21
C SER A 237 5.33 -70.57 62.23
N PRO A 238 5.08 -71.26 63.38
CA PRO A 238 4.14 -70.79 64.40
C PRO A 238 4.65 -69.52 65.12
N GLU A 239 5.95 -69.22 65.11
CA GLU A 239 6.52 -68.02 65.75
C GLU A 239 6.23 -66.73 64.90
N ALA A 240 5.89 -66.89 63.64
CA ALA A 240 5.55 -65.79 62.75
C ALA A 240 4.17 -65.14 63.15
N GLU A 241 3.30 -65.86 63.80
CA GLU A 241 2.03 -65.30 64.22
C GLU A 241 2.23 -64.21 65.30
N GLU A 242 3.16 -64.37 66.20
CA GLU A 242 3.45 -63.41 67.27
C GLU A 242 4.14 -62.14 66.69
N ALA A 243 5.02 -62.27 65.65
CA ALA A 243 5.65 -61.18 64.96
C ALA A 243 4.59 -60.34 64.17
N VAL A 244 3.65 -60.98 63.51
CA VAL A 244 2.54 -60.27 62.79
C VAL A 244 1.60 -59.55 63.77
N ARG A 245 1.30 -60.12 64.96
CA ARG A 245 0.56 -59.41 65.96
C ARG A 245 1.30 -58.18 66.48
N LEU A 246 2.60 -58.26 66.68
CA LEU A 246 3.44 -57.10 67.06
C LEU A 246 3.42 -56.00 65.96
N MET A 247 3.58 -56.37 64.71
CA MET A 247 3.54 -55.45 63.59
C MET A 247 2.16 -54.80 63.38
N LEU A 248 1.09 -55.51 63.62
CA LEU A 248 -0.26 -54.96 63.61
C LEU A 248 -0.47 -53.94 64.75
N ALA A 249 0.08 -54.25 65.97
CA ALA A 249 0.07 -53.34 67.09
C ALA A 249 0.86 -52.04 66.81
N GLU A 250 2.04 -52.17 66.25
CA GLU A 250 2.86 -50.99 65.78
C GLU A 250 2.13 -50.15 64.78
N ASN A 251 1.50 -50.77 63.76
CA ASN A 251 0.73 -50.05 62.75
C ASN A 251 -0.49 -49.36 63.34
N TRP A 252 -1.15 -49.97 64.32
CA TRP A 252 -2.25 -49.37 65.08
C TRP A 252 -1.78 -48.16 65.90
N MET A 253 -0.65 -48.24 66.55
CA MET A 253 -0.05 -47.14 67.32
C MET A 253 0.37 -46.01 66.39
N ALA A 254 1.01 -46.33 65.27
CA ALA A 254 1.38 -45.34 64.25
C ALA A 254 0.18 -44.64 63.62
N MET A 255 -0.95 -45.36 63.44
CA MET A 255 -2.21 -44.77 62.96
C MET A 255 -2.82 -43.85 63.98
N GLY A 256 -2.79 -44.26 65.27
CA GLY A 256 -3.23 -43.44 66.41
C GLY A 256 -2.42 -42.14 66.54
N GLN A 257 -1.08 -42.20 66.38
CA GLN A 257 -0.24 -41.00 66.34
C GLN A 257 -0.55 -40.05 65.15
N ARG A 258 -0.73 -40.59 63.95
CA ARG A 258 -1.14 -39.78 62.80
C ARG A 258 -2.52 -39.14 62.97
N MET A 259 -3.46 -39.77 63.63
CA MET A 259 -4.74 -39.18 63.98
C MET A 259 -4.61 -38.08 65.03
N ALA A 260 -3.69 -38.24 66.00
CA ALA A 260 -3.43 -37.26 67.05
C ALA A 260 -2.73 -36.01 66.48
N ASP A 261 -1.82 -36.20 65.51
CA ASP A 261 -1.04 -35.10 64.82
C ASP A 261 -1.86 -34.41 63.70
N SER A 262 -3.04 -34.94 63.36
CA SER A 262 -3.90 -34.31 62.34
C SER A 262 -4.53 -33.03 62.91
N PRO A 263 -4.35 -31.86 62.25
CA PRO A 263 -4.94 -30.60 62.76
C PRO A 263 -6.47 -30.57 62.70
N ALA A 264 -7.11 -31.56 62.13
CA ALA A 264 -8.56 -31.78 62.16
C ALA A 264 -8.86 -32.79 63.21
N GLY A 265 -8.92 -32.36 64.46
CA GLY A 265 -9.32 -33.19 65.62
C GLY A 265 -10.79 -33.59 65.64
N SER A 266 -11.41 -33.93 64.53
CA SER A 266 -12.75 -34.46 64.39
C SER A 266 -12.73 -35.75 63.58
N VAL A 267 -12.95 -36.87 64.24
CA VAL A 267 -13.31 -38.10 63.54
C VAL A 267 -14.64 -37.82 62.80
N PRO A 268 -14.68 -37.95 61.49
CA PRO A 268 -15.98 -37.87 60.82
C PRO A 268 -16.75 -39.09 61.13
N VAL A 269 -17.59 -39.01 62.18
CA VAL A 269 -18.62 -40.03 62.45
C VAL A 269 -19.64 -39.82 61.31
N SER A 270 -19.52 -40.64 60.28
CA SER A 270 -20.54 -40.71 59.25
C SER A 270 -21.83 -41.25 59.83
N TYR A 271 -22.66 -40.34 60.27
CA TYR A 271 -24.06 -40.67 60.50
C TYR A 271 -24.74 -40.79 59.16
N THR A 272 -24.89 -42.00 58.67
CA THR A 272 -25.79 -42.31 57.57
C THR A 272 -27.24 -42.17 58.08
N HIS A 273 -27.69 -40.92 58.19
CA HIS A 273 -29.15 -40.69 58.28
C HIS A 273 -29.62 -40.47 56.83
N LEU A 274 -30.29 -41.46 56.31
CA LEU A 274 -31.24 -41.36 55.23
C LEU A 274 -32.34 -40.38 55.64
N THR A 275 -32.22 -39.13 55.28
CA THR A 275 -33.37 -38.24 55.23
C THR A 275 -33.88 -38.27 53.79
N LEU A 276 -34.99 -38.91 53.57
CA LEU A 276 -35.83 -38.83 52.39
C LEU A 276 -36.18 -37.36 52.12
N PRO A 277 -36.07 -36.87 50.87
CA PRO A 277 -36.55 -35.54 50.55
C PRO A 277 -38.08 -35.52 50.65
N THR A 278 -38.64 -34.80 51.61
CA THR A 278 -40.05 -34.44 51.63
C THR A 278 -40.30 -33.42 50.51
N THR A 279 -40.97 -33.86 49.48
CA THR A 279 -41.60 -33.03 48.45
C THR A 279 -42.58 -32.08 49.14
N SER A 280 -42.31 -30.80 49.12
CA SER A 280 -43.30 -29.76 49.37
C SER A 280 -43.60 -29.07 47.99
N MET A 281 -44.75 -29.42 47.44
CA MET A 281 -45.47 -28.60 46.52
C MET A 281 -46.01 -27.36 47.26
N VAL A 282 -45.70 -26.15 46.69
CA VAL A 282 -46.65 -25.06 46.38
C VAL A 282 -46.04 -24.22 45.26
#